data_fe063cef0dc50589b7fe02f8b8eb4cd0
#
_entry.id   fe063cef0dc50589b7fe02f8b8eb4cd0
#
_cell.length_a   1.000
_cell.length_b   1.000
_cell.length_c   1.000
_cell.angle_alpha   90.00
_cell.angle_beta   90.00
_cell.angle_gamma   90.00
#
_symmetry.space_group_name_H-M   'P 1'
#
loop_
_entity.id
_entity.type
_entity.pdbx_description
1 polymer ?
#
loop_
_entity_poly.entity_id
_entity_poly.type
_entity_poly.pdbx_seq_one_letter_code
_entity_poly.pdbx_strand_id
1 'polypeptide(L)'
;MLSRAVLAAVMSLLGLVLWVGSPLRPAQGDEKGKVKSSASQTPKELEPKTFTLQAKDMPVAKALAELARQTGNTVEDRRATKDETKIKLDLKEVTFWQALDAIAKAADGRISLYERDNKLALVDGPYLALPVSYSGLFRLNVKRIDTHLMLDSDTHESVIYLEVAWEPRLQPLFMEMRPDSVTLQDDKGRAIEVPEGEKGKGAVGKRNAAEIPIRLPAPQRSANQIGLFKGKLSAIVPVKMVTFTFDQLAKIQKGQDARKETKDGVTVHLRELISEGDEDDQSWTAGLLLEYAVDSVKLESFQSSFLTKEVYLEKEKDGIVQQFPPNGGHETEGDALGEGKTFFRFHFVDQPEKKLILGKFSDWKLVYRVPGKLVEVPIPFEFKEVPLP
;
A
#
# COMPACT_ATOMS: atom_id res chain seq x y z
N MET A 1 -55.06 26.12 -27.21
CA MET A 1 -55.18 26.10 -28.69
C MET A 1 -54.22 25.05 -29.18
N LEU A 2 -54.73 23.86 -29.48
CA LEU A 2 -54.89 23.28 -30.81
C LEU A 2 -53.53 23.11 -31.55
N SER A 3 -53.07 21.97 -32.11
CA SER A 3 -53.79 20.81 -32.64
C SER A 3 -52.78 19.75 -33.16
N ARG A 4 -53.10 18.45 -33.00
CA ARG A 4 -53.07 17.30 -33.95
C ARG A 4 -51.69 16.91 -34.57
N ALA A 5 -51.13 15.75 -34.34
CA ALA A 5 -51.48 14.38 -34.80
C ALA A 5 -51.50 14.23 -36.37
N VAL A 6 -50.54 13.43 -36.92
CA VAL A 6 -50.80 12.62 -38.14
C VAL A 6 -50.08 11.26 -37.99
N LEU A 7 -50.89 10.24 -38.13
CA LEU A 7 -50.63 8.81 -38.24
C LEU A 7 -50.41 8.48 -39.73
N ALA A 8 -49.43 7.65 -40.14
CA ALA A 8 -49.48 6.92 -41.38
C ALA A 8 -48.78 5.56 -41.26
N ALA A 9 -49.57 4.55 -41.40
CA ALA A 9 -49.17 3.15 -41.60
C ALA A 9 -49.00 2.88 -43.10
N VAL A 10 -48.03 2.06 -43.50
CA VAL A 10 -48.06 1.36 -44.81
C VAL A 10 -47.47 -0.05 -44.64
N MET A 11 -48.20 -0.95 -45.20
CA MET A 11 -48.20 -2.40 -45.30
C MET A 11 -46.94 -3.08 -45.86
N SER A 12 -46.69 -4.26 -45.30
CA SER A 12 -46.39 -5.58 -45.87
C SER A 12 -45.91 -5.72 -47.33
N LEU A 13 -44.81 -6.44 -47.47
CA LEU A 13 -44.56 -7.32 -48.65
C LEU A 13 -43.81 -8.58 -48.15
N LEU A 14 -44.49 -9.74 -48.24
CA LEU A 14 -43.92 -11.08 -48.11
C LEU A 14 -42.98 -11.37 -49.27
N GLY A 15 -41.75 -11.73 -48.94
CA GLY A 15 -40.80 -12.34 -49.90
C GLY A 15 -40.41 -13.73 -49.38
N LEU A 16 -40.99 -14.76 -49.97
CA LEU A 16 -40.68 -16.17 -49.73
C LEU A 16 -39.33 -16.49 -50.42
N VAL A 17 -38.26 -16.74 -49.66
CA VAL A 17 -37.03 -17.29 -50.21
C VAL A 17 -36.82 -18.70 -49.67
N LEU A 18 -36.89 -19.64 -50.65
CA LEU A 18 -36.60 -21.08 -50.46
C LEU A 18 -35.13 -21.24 -50.01
N TRP A 19 -34.91 -21.75 -48.80
CA TRP A 19 -33.59 -22.08 -48.30
C TRP A 19 -33.29 -23.55 -48.59
N VAL A 20 -32.30 -23.76 -49.49
CA VAL A 20 -31.75 -25.09 -49.78
C VAL A 20 -30.77 -25.43 -48.69
N GLY A 21 -31.05 -26.47 -47.95
CA GLY A 21 -30.24 -26.92 -46.85
C GLY A 21 -28.87 -27.49 -47.27
N SER A 22 -27.81 -26.92 -46.68
CA SER A 22 -26.49 -27.58 -46.63
C SER A 22 -26.26 -28.12 -45.22
N PRO A 23 -25.67 -29.27 -45.03
CA PRO A 23 -25.47 -29.88 -43.70
C PRO A 23 -24.41 -29.10 -42.91
N LEU A 24 -24.82 -28.60 -41.75
CA LEU A 24 -23.93 -28.01 -40.76
C LEU A 24 -22.92 -29.05 -40.26
N ARG A 25 -21.63 -28.83 -40.53
CA ARG A 25 -20.57 -29.48 -39.78
C ARG A 25 -20.57 -28.98 -38.35
N PRO A 26 -20.38 -29.85 -37.34
CA PRO A 26 -20.23 -29.38 -35.96
C PRO A 26 -18.95 -28.54 -35.87
N ALA A 27 -19.08 -27.29 -35.40
CA ALA A 27 -17.96 -26.46 -35.02
C ALA A 27 -17.18 -27.16 -33.89
N GLN A 28 -15.92 -27.48 -34.15
CA GLN A 28 -14.97 -27.82 -33.10
C GLN A 28 -14.92 -26.65 -32.13
N GLY A 29 -15.27 -26.92 -30.87
CA GLY A 29 -15.16 -25.95 -29.81
C GLY A 29 -13.70 -25.51 -29.65
N ASP A 30 -13.47 -24.22 -29.83
CA ASP A 30 -12.24 -23.57 -29.37
C ASP A 30 -12.10 -23.86 -27.87
N GLU A 31 -11.11 -24.66 -27.54
CA GLU A 31 -10.60 -24.74 -26.18
C GLU A 31 -10.20 -23.32 -25.74
N LYS A 32 -11.09 -22.68 -24.99
CA LYS A 32 -10.71 -21.51 -24.20
C LYS A 32 -9.51 -21.91 -23.36
N GLY A 33 -8.35 -21.46 -23.79
CA GLY A 33 -7.12 -21.62 -23.03
C GLY A 33 -7.38 -21.18 -21.60
N LYS A 34 -7.41 -22.15 -20.69
CA LYS A 34 -7.27 -21.89 -19.26
C LYS A 34 -5.95 -21.15 -19.10
N VAL A 35 -6.02 -19.83 -18.96
CA VAL A 35 -4.91 -19.07 -18.41
C VAL A 35 -4.66 -19.71 -17.04
N LYS A 36 -3.66 -20.56 -16.98
CA LYS A 36 -3.11 -21.02 -15.71
C LYS A 36 -2.68 -19.76 -14.98
N SER A 37 -3.47 -19.35 -14.00
CA SER A 37 -3.02 -18.45 -12.95
C SER A 37 -1.79 -19.13 -12.35
N SER A 38 -0.62 -18.73 -12.81
CA SER A 38 0.62 -19.05 -12.14
C SER A 38 0.50 -18.34 -10.81
N ALA A 39 0.32 -19.09 -9.73
CA ALA A 39 0.41 -18.58 -8.38
C ALA A 39 1.78 -17.87 -8.31
N SER A 40 1.77 -16.55 -8.36
CA SER A 40 2.97 -15.73 -8.27
C SER A 40 3.59 -16.05 -6.93
N GLN A 41 4.75 -16.73 -6.96
CA GLN A 41 5.49 -17.02 -5.73
C GLN A 41 5.80 -15.66 -5.06
N THR A 42 5.45 -15.55 -3.79
CA THR A 42 5.78 -14.36 -3.01
C THR A 42 7.30 -14.13 -3.11
N PRO A 43 7.74 -12.93 -3.49
CA PRO A 43 9.16 -12.62 -3.53
C PRO A 43 9.83 -12.90 -2.18
N LYS A 44 11.05 -13.44 -2.20
CA LYS A 44 11.78 -13.82 -0.99
C LYS A 44 11.95 -12.66 0.01
N GLU A 45 12.02 -11.44 -0.49
CA GLU A 45 12.10 -10.21 0.29
C GLU A 45 10.85 -9.97 1.14
N LEU A 46 9.70 -10.50 0.69
CA LEU A 46 8.40 -10.39 1.35
C LEU A 46 8.02 -11.65 2.13
N GLU A 47 8.93 -12.60 2.28
CA GLU A 47 8.74 -13.73 3.18
C GLU A 47 8.93 -13.30 4.64
N PRO A 48 8.07 -13.78 5.58
CA PRO A 48 8.28 -13.57 7.00
C PRO A 48 9.58 -14.21 7.45
N LYS A 49 10.40 -13.46 8.18
CA LYS A 49 11.57 -14.03 8.86
C LYS A 49 11.17 -14.54 10.22
N THR A 50 11.73 -15.66 10.63
CA THR A 50 11.46 -16.27 11.93
C THR A 50 12.44 -15.80 12.98
N PHE A 51 11.99 -15.83 14.24
CA PHE A 51 12.75 -15.48 15.43
C PHE A 51 12.78 -16.65 16.41
N THR A 52 13.96 -16.91 16.95
CA THR A 52 14.17 -17.91 17.99
C THR A 52 14.99 -17.31 19.12
N LEU A 53 14.51 -17.38 20.34
CA LEU A 53 15.22 -16.91 21.52
C LEU A 53 14.83 -17.71 22.75
N GLN A 54 15.83 -18.26 23.45
CA GLN A 54 15.67 -18.83 24.79
C GLN A 54 16.47 -18.01 25.79
N ALA A 55 15.80 -17.37 26.74
CA ALA A 55 16.41 -16.51 27.74
C ALA A 55 15.69 -16.61 29.08
N LYS A 56 16.43 -16.61 30.21
CA LYS A 56 15.87 -16.71 31.56
C LYS A 56 15.89 -15.37 32.31
N ASP A 57 16.80 -14.47 31.98
CA ASP A 57 17.03 -13.20 32.70
C ASP A 57 17.70 -12.19 31.77
N MET A 58 17.03 -11.88 30.67
CA MET A 58 17.57 -11.03 29.61
C MET A 58 17.02 -9.61 29.68
N PRO A 59 17.85 -8.56 29.62
CA PRO A 59 17.36 -7.19 29.45
C PRO A 59 16.53 -7.05 28.18
N VAL A 60 15.41 -6.32 28.25
CA VAL A 60 14.50 -6.12 27.12
C VAL A 60 15.22 -5.51 25.92
N ALA A 61 16.10 -4.54 26.15
CA ALA A 61 16.88 -3.91 25.06
C ALA A 61 17.70 -4.95 24.26
N LYS A 62 18.27 -5.97 24.95
CA LYS A 62 19.00 -7.07 24.27
C LYS A 62 18.05 -7.98 23.49
N ALA A 63 16.86 -8.27 24.02
CA ALA A 63 15.86 -9.07 23.30
C ALA A 63 15.38 -8.35 22.03
N LEU A 64 15.15 -7.03 22.10
CA LEU A 64 14.79 -6.22 20.93
C LEU A 64 15.93 -6.11 19.89
N ALA A 65 17.18 -6.00 20.36
CA ALA A 65 18.36 -6.00 19.46
C ALA A 65 18.50 -7.35 18.73
N GLU A 66 18.25 -8.46 19.43
CA GLU A 66 18.29 -9.80 18.84
C GLU A 66 17.13 -10.00 17.86
N LEU A 67 15.93 -9.48 18.18
CA LEU A 67 14.78 -9.46 17.28
C LEU A 67 15.13 -8.71 15.98
N ALA A 68 15.73 -7.53 16.10
CA ALA A 68 16.16 -6.74 14.94
C ALA A 68 17.22 -7.48 14.09
N ARG A 69 18.18 -8.14 14.75
CA ARG A 69 19.24 -8.89 14.07
C ARG A 69 18.70 -10.06 13.24
N GLN A 70 17.74 -10.82 13.77
CA GLN A 70 17.19 -12.00 13.11
C GLN A 70 16.16 -11.63 12.04
N THR A 71 15.30 -10.63 12.29
CA THR A 71 14.18 -10.29 11.42
C THR A 71 14.43 -9.11 10.49
N GLY A 72 15.40 -8.25 10.81
CA GLY A 72 15.65 -7.00 10.09
C GLY A 72 14.67 -5.87 10.45
N ASN A 73 13.88 -6.04 11.53
CA ASN A 73 12.90 -5.05 11.97
C ASN A 73 13.35 -4.40 13.28
N THR A 74 13.45 -3.08 13.29
CA THR A 74 13.88 -2.31 14.47
C THR A 74 12.68 -1.90 15.32
N VAL A 75 12.80 -2.06 16.64
CA VAL A 75 11.85 -1.58 17.64
C VAL A 75 12.62 -0.78 18.67
N GLU A 76 12.20 0.46 18.94
CA GLU A 76 12.82 1.29 19.96
C GLU A 76 12.22 0.99 21.35
N ASP A 77 13.09 0.87 22.37
CA ASP A 77 12.64 0.82 23.74
C ASP A 77 12.58 2.23 24.31
N ARG A 78 11.38 2.77 24.46
CA ARG A 78 11.10 4.11 24.98
C ARG A 78 10.50 4.10 26.38
N ARG A 79 10.57 2.97 27.08
CA ARG A 79 10.12 2.86 28.46
C ARG A 79 11.10 3.58 29.39
N ALA A 80 10.56 4.16 30.45
CA ALA A 80 11.38 4.78 31.50
C ALA A 80 12.26 3.74 32.24
N THR A 81 11.74 2.49 32.38
CA THR A 81 12.40 1.38 33.09
C THR A 81 13.18 0.43 32.17
N LYS A 82 13.56 0.88 30.96
CA LYS A 82 14.20 0.05 29.94
C LYS A 82 15.47 -0.67 30.40
N ASP A 83 16.25 -0.05 31.28
CA ASP A 83 17.54 -0.57 31.75
C ASP A 83 17.39 -1.57 32.91
N GLU A 84 16.26 -1.59 33.59
CA GLU A 84 16.01 -2.40 34.81
C GLU A 84 15.21 -3.67 34.50
N THR A 85 14.40 -3.66 33.45
CA THR A 85 13.48 -4.75 33.14
C THR A 85 14.19 -5.92 32.47
N LYS A 86 14.17 -7.08 33.17
CA LYS A 86 14.63 -8.35 32.61
C LYS A 86 13.45 -9.29 32.40
N ILE A 87 13.52 -10.05 31.30
CA ILE A 87 12.45 -10.93 30.87
C ILE A 87 12.90 -12.37 30.69
N LYS A 88 11.93 -13.28 30.82
CA LYS A 88 12.09 -14.69 30.48
C LYS A 88 11.31 -14.97 29.21
N LEU A 89 11.98 -15.56 28.23
CA LEU A 89 11.39 -15.94 26.95
C LEU A 89 11.83 -17.34 26.55
N ASP A 90 10.92 -18.07 25.91
CA ASP A 90 11.20 -19.34 25.25
C ASP A 90 10.38 -19.36 23.93
N LEU A 91 11.00 -18.88 22.87
CA LEU A 91 10.39 -18.69 21.56
C LEU A 91 11.17 -19.48 20.52
N LYS A 92 10.47 -20.24 19.67
CA LYS A 92 11.07 -21.05 18.62
C LYS A 92 10.33 -20.78 17.29
N GLU A 93 11.07 -20.28 16.31
CA GLU A 93 10.61 -20.07 14.92
C GLU A 93 9.29 -19.27 14.81
N VAL A 94 9.11 -18.29 15.69
CA VAL A 94 7.93 -17.39 15.65
C VAL A 94 8.15 -16.22 14.71
N THR A 95 7.07 -15.62 14.21
CA THR A 95 7.15 -14.41 13.37
C THR A 95 7.57 -13.18 14.19
N PHE A 96 7.99 -12.11 13.50
CA PHE A 96 8.35 -10.84 14.14
C PHE A 96 7.27 -10.34 15.11
N TRP A 97 6.00 -10.30 14.68
CA TRP A 97 4.91 -9.80 15.50
C TRP A 97 4.61 -10.68 16.71
N GLN A 98 4.64 -11.99 16.54
CA GLN A 98 4.48 -12.93 17.66
C GLN A 98 5.60 -12.77 18.70
N ALA A 99 6.83 -12.58 18.23
CA ALA A 99 7.97 -12.32 19.10
C ALA A 99 7.84 -10.99 19.85
N LEU A 100 7.44 -9.90 19.13
CA LEU A 100 7.27 -8.59 19.74
C LEU A 100 6.15 -8.57 20.78
N ASP A 101 5.00 -9.22 20.50
CA ASP A 101 3.92 -9.37 21.48
C ASP A 101 4.38 -10.15 22.72
N ALA A 102 5.18 -11.22 22.55
CA ALA A 102 5.74 -11.98 23.67
C ALA A 102 6.72 -11.14 24.50
N ILE A 103 7.58 -10.36 23.86
CA ILE A 103 8.51 -9.43 24.54
C ILE A 103 7.72 -8.37 25.30
N ALA A 104 6.73 -7.73 24.65
CA ALA A 104 5.90 -6.70 25.25
C ALA A 104 5.13 -7.23 26.47
N LYS A 105 4.55 -8.43 26.36
CA LYS A 105 3.86 -9.10 27.45
C LYS A 105 4.80 -9.42 28.61
N ALA A 106 5.99 -9.96 28.34
CA ALA A 106 6.96 -10.30 29.38
C ALA A 106 7.55 -9.05 30.07
N ALA A 107 7.60 -7.93 29.36
CA ALA A 107 8.08 -6.65 29.87
C ALA A 107 6.99 -5.79 30.53
N ASP A 108 5.73 -6.24 30.51
CA ASP A 108 4.53 -5.45 30.85
C ASP A 108 4.56 -4.07 30.19
N GLY A 109 4.83 -4.07 28.88
CA GLY A 109 4.95 -2.86 28.08
C GLY A 109 3.92 -2.82 26.96
N ARG A 110 3.72 -1.64 26.37
CA ARG A 110 2.78 -1.40 25.28
C ARG A 110 3.52 -1.21 23.96
N ILE A 111 3.05 -1.86 22.90
CA ILE A 111 3.52 -1.62 21.54
C ILE A 111 2.87 -0.32 21.02
N SER A 112 3.69 0.66 20.62
CA SER A 112 3.26 1.91 19.99
C SER A 112 3.55 1.89 18.50
N LEU A 113 2.48 2.01 17.69
CA LEU A 113 2.51 1.99 16.22
C LEU A 113 2.46 3.40 15.61
N TYR A 114 2.13 4.43 16.40
CA TYR A 114 1.80 5.77 15.93
C TYR A 114 2.71 6.85 16.51
N GLU A 115 3.98 6.51 16.74
CA GLU A 115 4.97 7.48 17.19
C GLU A 115 5.17 8.61 16.16
N ARG A 116 5.54 9.82 16.65
CA ARG A 116 5.67 11.02 15.80
C ARG A 116 6.70 10.88 14.69
N ASP A 117 7.73 10.08 14.91
CA ASP A 117 8.80 9.81 13.95
C ASP A 117 8.52 8.56 13.08
N ASN A 118 7.30 8.01 13.15
CA ASN A 118 6.86 6.80 12.46
C ASN A 118 7.69 5.54 12.79
N LYS A 119 8.35 5.53 13.95
CA LYS A 119 9.06 4.35 14.41
C LYS A 119 8.18 3.47 15.28
N LEU A 120 8.42 2.17 15.18
CA LEU A 120 7.78 1.21 16.07
C LEU A 120 8.50 1.23 17.43
N ALA A 121 7.75 1.35 18.51
CA ALA A 121 8.33 1.44 19.85
C ALA A 121 7.62 0.57 20.87
N LEU A 122 8.38 0.16 21.90
CA LEU A 122 7.85 -0.35 23.15
C LEU A 122 7.85 0.81 24.16
N VAL A 123 6.69 1.11 24.74
CA VAL A 123 6.48 2.25 25.64
C VAL A 123 5.93 1.77 26.99
N ASP A 124 5.94 2.65 28.00
CA ASP A 124 5.32 2.39 29.29
C ASP A 124 3.81 2.16 29.18
N GLY A 125 3.29 1.39 30.09
CA GLY A 125 1.88 1.05 30.22
C GLY A 125 1.64 -0.46 30.15
N PRO A 126 0.54 -0.95 30.73
CA PRO A 126 0.28 -2.38 30.80
C PRO A 126 0.13 -3.01 29.42
N TYR A 127 0.58 -4.24 29.28
CA TYR A 127 0.31 -5.02 28.08
C TYR A 127 -1.20 -5.27 27.93
N LEU A 128 -1.75 -4.89 26.78
CA LEU A 128 -3.16 -5.12 26.47
C LEU A 128 -3.30 -6.37 25.60
N ALA A 129 -3.93 -7.41 26.14
CA ALA A 129 -4.24 -8.63 25.40
C ALA A 129 -5.48 -8.42 24.52
N LEU A 130 -5.31 -7.73 23.40
CA LEU A 130 -6.37 -7.57 22.42
C LEU A 130 -6.57 -8.85 21.60
N PRO A 131 -7.78 -9.09 21.03
CA PRO A 131 -7.95 -10.12 20.01
C PRO A 131 -7.00 -9.84 18.83
N VAL A 132 -6.10 -10.79 18.51
CA VAL A 132 -5.04 -10.63 17.53
C VAL A 132 -5.08 -11.75 16.49
N SER A 133 -4.79 -11.42 15.23
CA SER A 133 -4.56 -12.36 14.15
C SER A 133 -3.23 -12.03 13.47
N TYR A 134 -2.41 -13.03 13.22
CA TYR A 134 -1.12 -12.87 12.54
C TYR A 134 -1.22 -13.41 11.12
N SER A 135 -0.81 -12.62 10.15
CA SER A 135 -0.85 -12.96 8.73
C SER A 135 0.46 -12.60 8.05
N GLY A 136 1.42 -13.52 8.09
CA GLY A 136 2.74 -13.32 7.50
C GLY A 136 3.46 -12.10 8.10
N LEU A 137 3.61 -11.05 7.28
CA LEU A 137 4.26 -9.79 7.66
C LEU A 137 3.33 -8.83 8.43
N PHE A 138 2.07 -9.21 8.62
CA PHE A 138 1.05 -8.35 9.18
C PHE A 138 0.56 -8.88 10.55
N ARG A 139 0.20 -7.93 11.41
CA ARG A 139 -0.50 -8.14 12.66
C ARG A 139 -1.81 -7.38 12.63
N LEU A 140 -2.90 -8.07 12.89
CA LEU A 140 -4.22 -7.45 12.93
C LEU A 140 -4.78 -7.59 14.34
N ASN A 141 -5.43 -6.56 14.84
CA ASN A 141 -6.21 -6.65 16.09
C ASN A 141 -7.50 -5.85 16.00
N VAL A 142 -8.50 -6.35 16.69
CA VAL A 142 -9.72 -5.58 16.92
C VAL A 142 -9.41 -4.60 18.07
N LYS A 143 -9.35 -3.32 17.72
CA LYS A 143 -8.96 -2.26 18.64
C LYS A 143 -10.14 -1.71 19.44
N ARG A 144 -11.28 -1.61 18.76
CA ARG A 144 -12.49 -1.00 19.30
C ARG A 144 -13.72 -1.48 18.55
N ILE A 145 -14.85 -1.57 19.23
CA ILE A 145 -16.18 -1.74 18.64
C ILE A 145 -17.07 -0.62 19.19
N ASP A 146 -17.66 0.14 18.29
CA ASP A 146 -18.65 1.17 18.63
C ASP A 146 -20.03 0.67 18.15
N THR A 147 -21.05 0.78 19.00
CA THR A 147 -22.43 0.43 18.65
C THR A 147 -23.32 1.65 18.87
N HIS A 148 -24.12 1.98 17.87
CA HIS A 148 -25.01 3.13 17.87
C HIS A 148 -26.45 2.72 17.62
N LEU A 149 -27.37 3.40 18.29
CA LEU A 149 -28.78 3.40 18.00
C LEU A 149 -29.17 4.81 17.53
N MET A 150 -29.57 4.95 16.28
CA MET A 150 -30.14 6.19 15.75
C MET A 150 -31.65 6.18 15.96
N LEU A 151 -32.15 7.04 16.85
CA LEU A 151 -33.55 7.05 17.27
C LEU A 151 -34.49 7.64 16.21
N ASP A 152 -33.97 8.47 15.31
CA ASP A 152 -34.71 9.09 14.20
C ASP A 152 -34.98 8.14 13.03
N SER A 153 -34.19 7.09 12.90
CA SER A 153 -34.28 6.11 11.81
C SER A 153 -34.44 4.68 12.31
N ASP A 154 -34.51 4.46 13.61
CA ASP A 154 -34.51 3.14 14.28
C ASP A 154 -33.40 2.21 13.75
N THR A 155 -32.26 2.81 13.40
CA THR A 155 -31.12 2.08 12.81
C THR A 155 -30.14 1.68 13.90
N HIS A 156 -29.82 0.39 13.96
CA HIS A 156 -28.82 -0.19 14.85
C HIS A 156 -27.56 -0.54 14.06
N GLU A 157 -26.48 0.17 14.29
CA GLU A 157 -25.20 -0.07 13.61
C GLU A 157 -24.07 -0.34 14.61
N SER A 158 -23.14 -1.17 14.20
CA SER A 158 -21.85 -1.33 14.86
C SER A 158 -20.71 -1.05 13.89
N VAL A 159 -19.60 -0.55 14.41
CA VAL A 159 -18.36 -0.35 13.65
C VAL A 159 -17.25 -1.09 14.39
N ILE A 160 -16.65 -2.07 13.71
CA ILE A 160 -15.43 -2.74 14.18
C ILE A 160 -14.24 -1.98 13.61
N TYR A 161 -13.36 -1.49 14.50
CA TYR A 161 -12.10 -0.87 14.09
C TYR A 161 -10.99 -1.91 14.11
N LEU A 162 -10.63 -2.35 12.92
CA LEU A 162 -9.55 -3.30 12.69
C LEU A 162 -8.24 -2.54 12.46
N GLU A 163 -7.30 -2.67 13.38
CA GLU A 163 -5.96 -2.14 13.23
C GLU A 163 -5.10 -3.17 12.50
N VAL A 164 -4.52 -2.78 11.38
CA VAL A 164 -3.61 -3.60 10.56
C VAL A 164 -2.22 -2.99 10.62
N ALA A 165 -1.30 -3.67 11.29
CA ALA A 165 0.10 -3.28 11.39
C ALA A 165 0.96 -4.17 10.48
N TRP A 166 2.07 -3.63 9.98
CA TRP A 166 3.04 -4.35 9.15
C TRP A 166 4.46 -4.18 9.68
N GLU A 167 5.32 -5.15 9.35
CA GLU A 167 6.72 -5.11 9.75
C GLU A 167 7.41 -3.81 9.31
N PRO A 168 8.24 -3.15 10.16
CA PRO A 168 8.90 -1.87 9.83
C PRO A 168 9.73 -1.88 8.54
N ARG A 169 10.28 -3.04 8.14
CA ARG A 169 11.01 -3.19 6.87
C ARG A 169 10.11 -3.14 5.65
N LEU A 170 8.78 -3.25 5.83
CA LEU A 170 7.79 -3.21 4.77
C LEU A 170 7.28 -1.78 4.58
N GLN A 171 7.05 -1.39 3.36
CA GLN A 171 6.46 -0.09 3.02
C GLN A 171 5.25 -0.28 2.09
N PRO A 172 4.10 -0.72 2.59
CA PRO A 172 2.90 -0.80 1.78
C PRO A 172 2.58 0.59 1.23
N LEU A 173 2.15 0.64 -0.02
CA LEU A 173 1.73 1.89 -0.65
C LEU A 173 0.23 2.09 -0.51
N PHE A 174 -0.50 1.01 -0.74
CA PHE A 174 -1.96 0.98 -0.67
C PHE A 174 -2.41 -0.27 0.08
N MET A 175 -3.56 -0.15 0.72
CA MET A 175 -4.25 -1.24 1.39
C MET A 175 -5.73 -1.17 1.07
N GLU A 176 -6.38 -2.32 0.93
CA GLU A 176 -7.84 -2.36 0.88
C GLU A 176 -8.42 -1.77 2.17
N MET A 177 -9.34 -0.85 1.99
CA MET A 177 -10.05 -0.20 3.12
C MET A 177 -11.29 -0.98 3.55
N ARG A 178 -11.50 -2.15 2.94
CA ARG A 178 -12.58 -3.07 3.26
C ARG A 178 -12.15 -4.50 2.92
N PRO A 179 -12.43 -5.49 3.78
CA PRO A 179 -12.16 -6.88 3.46
C PRO A 179 -12.94 -7.35 2.22
N ASP A 180 -12.28 -8.13 1.38
CA ASP A 180 -12.86 -8.67 0.14
C ASP A 180 -13.98 -9.69 0.42
N SER A 181 -13.80 -10.46 1.49
CA SER A 181 -14.81 -11.40 2.00
C SER A 181 -14.85 -11.33 3.52
N VAL A 182 -16.04 -11.27 4.10
CA VAL A 182 -16.24 -11.29 5.54
C VAL A 182 -17.21 -12.39 5.92
N THR A 183 -16.80 -13.21 6.88
CA THR A 183 -17.69 -14.12 7.62
C THR A 183 -17.74 -13.64 9.05
N LEU A 184 -18.94 -13.28 9.52
CA LEU A 184 -19.15 -12.78 10.85
C LEU A 184 -20.29 -13.57 11.51
N GLN A 185 -20.06 -14.09 12.72
CA GLN A 185 -21.05 -14.84 13.50
C GLN A 185 -20.96 -14.41 14.96
N ASP A 186 -22.11 -14.38 15.63
CA ASP A 186 -22.14 -14.16 17.07
C ASP A 186 -21.77 -15.44 17.87
N ASP A 187 -21.80 -15.33 19.20
CA ASP A 187 -21.50 -16.43 20.12
C ASP A 187 -22.52 -17.59 20.09
N LYS A 188 -23.63 -17.41 19.40
CA LYS A 188 -24.67 -18.43 19.15
C LYS A 188 -24.62 -19.01 17.74
N GLY A 189 -23.59 -18.65 16.96
CA GLY A 189 -23.41 -19.10 15.59
C GLY A 189 -24.32 -18.42 14.55
N ARG A 190 -25.06 -17.37 14.93
CA ARG A 190 -25.92 -16.62 14.02
C ARG A 190 -25.08 -15.73 13.13
N ALA A 191 -25.30 -15.80 11.82
CA ALA A 191 -24.60 -14.96 10.85
C ALA A 191 -25.02 -13.49 11.05
N ILE A 192 -24.04 -12.59 10.93
CA ILE A 192 -24.22 -11.15 10.89
C ILE A 192 -23.79 -10.72 9.48
N GLU A 193 -24.75 -10.26 8.68
CA GLU A 193 -24.47 -9.83 7.31
C GLU A 193 -23.73 -8.50 7.31
N VAL A 194 -22.56 -8.48 6.66
CA VAL A 194 -21.82 -7.25 6.43
C VAL A 194 -22.27 -6.65 5.10
N PRO A 195 -22.89 -5.46 5.10
CA PRO A 195 -23.41 -4.87 3.87
C PRO A 195 -22.32 -4.76 2.80
N GLU A 196 -22.67 -4.95 1.53
CA GLU A 196 -21.77 -4.63 0.44
C GLU A 196 -21.46 -3.13 0.42
N GLY A 197 -20.26 -2.75 0.07
CA GLY A 197 -19.83 -1.37 -0.03
C GLY A 197 -18.71 -1.22 -1.04
N GLU A 198 -18.34 0.01 -1.34
CA GLU A 198 -17.29 0.28 -2.29
C GLU A 198 -15.97 -0.38 -1.88
N LYS A 199 -15.42 -1.14 -2.82
CA LYS A 199 -14.07 -1.69 -2.71
C LYS A 199 -13.11 -0.59 -3.16
N GLY A 200 -12.22 -0.19 -2.27
CA GLY A 200 -11.23 0.83 -2.58
C GLY A 200 -9.92 0.54 -1.88
N LYS A 201 -8.82 0.91 -2.53
CA LYS A 201 -7.48 0.86 -1.94
C LYS A 201 -7.07 2.26 -1.51
N GLY A 202 -6.93 2.45 -0.21
CA GLY A 202 -6.44 3.70 0.37
C GLY A 202 -4.93 3.73 0.48
N ALA A 203 -4.33 4.91 0.32
CA ALA A 203 -2.91 5.12 0.57
C ALA A 203 -2.62 5.05 2.07
N VAL A 204 -1.59 4.30 2.46
CA VAL A 204 -1.26 4.11 3.90
C VAL A 204 -0.17 5.03 4.43
N GLY A 205 0.53 5.74 3.56
CA GLY A 205 1.57 6.71 3.94
C GLY A 205 2.80 6.08 4.61
N LYS A 206 3.57 6.89 5.36
CA LYS A 206 4.81 6.46 6.05
C LYS A 206 4.55 5.95 7.47
N ARG A 207 3.43 5.29 7.74
CA ARG A 207 3.09 4.74 9.06
C ARG A 207 3.41 3.25 9.14
N ASN A 208 3.37 2.67 10.33
CA ASN A 208 3.53 1.24 10.55
C ASN A 208 2.19 0.51 10.73
N ALA A 209 1.08 1.22 10.69
CA ALA A 209 -0.27 0.66 10.81
C ALA A 209 -1.33 1.55 10.16
N ALA A 210 -2.47 0.94 9.84
CA ALA A 210 -3.69 1.61 9.41
C ALA A 210 -4.88 1.06 10.24
N GLU A 211 -5.89 1.90 10.45
CA GLU A 211 -7.15 1.52 11.08
C GLU A 211 -8.24 1.47 10.02
N ILE A 212 -8.92 0.34 9.92
CA ILE A 212 -9.96 0.06 8.93
C ILE A 212 -11.30 -0.08 9.66
N PRO A 213 -12.24 0.86 9.48
CA PRO A 213 -13.58 0.75 10.05
C PRO A 213 -14.44 -0.20 9.20
N ILE A 214 -14.98 -1.24 9.83
CA ILE A 214 -15.90 -2.20 9.20
C ILE A 214 -17.30 -1.97 9.78
N ARG A 215 -18.19 -1.42 8.97
CA ARG A 215 -19.59 -1.17 9.33
C ARG A 215 -20.43 -2.42 9.14
N LEU A 216 -21.30 -2.69 10.10
CA LEU A 216 -22.20 -3.84 10.11
C LEU A 216 -23.49 -3.50 10.88
N PRO A 217 -24.59 -4.21 10.66
CA PRO A 217 -25.75 -4.16 11.55
C PRO A 217 -25.33 -4.56 12.97
N ALA A 218 -25.87 -3.89 13.98
CA ALA A 218 -25.55 -4.22 15.35
C ALA A 218 -25.95 -5.69 15.64
N PRO A 219 -25.09 -6.47 16.30
CA PRO A 219 -25.42 -7.80 16.78
C PRO A 219 -26.67 -7.77 17.68
N GLN A 220 -27.40 -8.88 17.71
CA GLN A 220 -28.55 -8.97 18.60
C GLN A 220 -28.14 -8.72 20.05
N ARG A 221 -28.99 -8.01 20.82
CA ARG A 221 -28.72 -7.68 22.25
C ARG A 221 -28.43 -8.90 23.13
N SER A 222 -28.82 -10.10 22.69
CA SER A 222 -28.56 -11.35 23.38
C SER A 222 -27.18 -11.95 23.08
N ALA A 223 -26.39 -11.35 22.21
CA ALA A 223 -25.02 -11.73 21.93
C ALA A 223 -24.06 -11.01 22.90
N ASN A 224 -23.12 -11.75 23.49
CA ASN A 224 -22.10 -11.19 24.38
C ASN A 224 -20.78 -10.98 23.67
N GLN A 225 -20.58 -11.67 22.54
CA GLN A 225 -19.34 -11.59 21.76
C GLN A 225 -19.59 -11.94 20.29
N ILE A 226 -18.65 -11.55 19.45
CA ILE A 226 -18.52 -12.09 18.10
C ILE A 226 -17.77 -13.40 18.21
N GLY A 227 -18.44 -14.52 17.94
CA GLY A 227 -17.86 -15.86 18.04
C GLY A 227 -16.84 -16.15 16.94
N LEU A 228 -17.10 -15.62 15.71
CA LEU A 228 -16.17 -15.72 14.58
C LEU A 228 -16.20 -14.42 13.77
N PHE A 229 -15.02 -13.84 13.52
CA PHE A 229 -14.81 -12.76 12.57
C PHE A 229 -13.64 -13.11 11.67
N LYS A 230 -13.92 -13.44 10.43
CA LYS A 230 -12.94 -13.89 9.43
C LYS A 230 -13.08 -13.09 8.16
N GLY A 231 -11.95 -12.80 7.53
CA GLY A 231 -11.93 -12.06 6.28
C GLY A 231 -10.56 -12.08 5.61
N LYS A 232 -10.48 -11.35 4.50
CA LYS A 232 -9.25 -11.17 3.74
C LYS A 232 -9.16 -9.73 3.28
N LEU A 233 -8.02 -9.11 3.53
CA LEU A 233 -7.59 -7.84 2.96
C LEU A 233 -6.46 -8.07 1.96
N SER A 234 -6.07 -7.05 1.23
CA SER A 234 -4.83 -7.06 0.46
C SER A 234 -4.08 -5.73 0.59
N ALA A 235 -2.78 -5.78 0.38
CA ALA A 235 -1.92 -4.59 0.31
C ALA A 235 -1.07 -4.62 -0.95
N ILE A 236 -0.87 -3.46 -1.59
CA ILE A 236 0.11 -3.29 -2.66
C ILE A 236 1.43 -2.87 -2.03
N VAL A 237 2.44 -3.70 -2.22
CA VAL A 237 3.75 -3.57 -1.58
C VAL A 237 4.84 -3.57 -2.65
N PRO A 238 5.80 -2.63 -2.63
CA PRO A 238 7.00 -2.73 -3.43
C PRO A 238 7.91 -3.81 -2.86
N VAL A 239 8.49 -4.63 -3.74
CA VAL A 239 9.51 -5.61 -3.32
C VAL A 239 10.69 -4.88 -2.67
N LYS A 240 11.07 -3.74 -3.25
CA LYS A 240 12.05 -2.78 -2.68
C LYS A 240 11.89 -1.41 -3.34
N MET A 241 12.47 -0.39 -2.72
CA MET A 241 12.64 0.92 -3.33
C MET A 241 13.90 0.93 -4.21
N VAL A 242 13.81 1.54 -5.39
CA VAL A 242 14.88 1.60 -6.39
C VAL A 242 15.29 3.04 -6.63
N THR A 243 16.59 3.30 -6.67
CA THR A 243 17.12 4.64 -6.96
C THR A 243 17.74 4.67 -8.35
N PHE A 244 17.30 5.60 -9.16
CA PHE A 244 17.86 5.97 -10.46
C PHE A 244 18.66 7.26 -10.29
N THR A 245 19.85 7.32 -10.88
CA THR A 245 20.72 8.50 -10.80
C THR A 245 21.20 8.83 -12.20
N PHE A 246 20.78 9.97 -12.70
CA PHE A 246 21.23 10.49 -13.99
C PHE A 246 22.27 11.58 -13.76
N ASP A 247 23.49 11.30 -14.14
CA ASP A 247 24.60 12.23 -14.16
C ASP A 247 24.79 12.86 -15.53
N GLN A 248 25.77 13.77 -15.72
CA GLN A 248 26.11 14.41 -16.99
C GLN A 248 24.88 15.02 -17.68
N LEU A 249 24.05 15.70 -16.92
CA LEU A 249 22.78 16.26 -17.37
C LEU A 249 22.94 17.21 -18.57
N ALA A 250 24.09 17.88 -18.71
CA ALA A 250 24.40 18.76 -19.85
C ALA A 250 24.41 18.04 -21.22
N LYS A 251 24.48 16.71 -21.25
CA LYS A 251 24.49 15.91 -22.49
C LYS A 251 23.10 15.47 -22.93
N ILE A 252 22.07 15.80 -22.19
CA ILE A 252 20.69 15.39 -22.46
C ILE A 252 20.06 16.38 -23.42
N GLN A 253 19.57 15.88 -24.56
CA GLN A 253 18.90 16.69 -25.59
C GLN A 253 17.40 16.41 -25.58
N LYS A 254 16.60 17.45 -25.82
CA LYS A 254 15.14 17.34 -25.91
C LYS A 254 14.72 16.36 -27.01
N GLY A 255 13.80 15.45 -26.69
CA GLY A 255 13.13 14.58 -27.65
C GLY A 255 13.89 13.32 -28.06
N GLN A 256 15.07 13.07 -27.52
CA GLN A 256 15.73 11.77 -27.63
C GLN A 256 15.51 11.00 -26.32
N ASP A 257 15.30 9.67 -26.40
CA ASP A 257 15.35 8.77 -25.22
C ASP A 257 16.80 8.77 -24.69
N ALA A 258 17.20 9.91 -24.17
CA ALA A 258 18.58 10.24 -23.95
C ALA A 258 19.22 9.32 -22.92
N ARG A 259 18.44 8.87 -21.93
CA ARG A 259 18.90 7.91 -20.94
C ARG A 259 17.76 7.03 -20.43
N LYS A 260 17.99 5.73 -20.55
CA LYS A 260 17.11 4.68 -20.09
C LYS A 260 17.86 3.80 -19.12
N GLU A 261 17.32 3.62 -17.92
CA GLU A 261 17.82 2.65 -16.95
C GLU A 261 16.69 1.72 -16.50
N THR A 262 17.03 0.42 -16.36
CA THR A 262 16.10 -0.60 -15.86
C THR A 262 16.68 -1.23 -14.61
N LYS A 263 15.90 -1.22 -13.52
CA LYS A 263 16.25 -1.84 -12.24
C LYS A 263 14.99 -2.46 -11.63
N ASP A 264 15.07 -3.71 -11.20
CA ASP A 264 14.04 -4.39 -10.38
C ASP A 264 12.60 -4.27 -10.91
N GLY A 265 12.44 -4.50 -12.23
CA GLY A 265 11.13 -4.48 -12.89
C GLY A 265 10.57 -3.10 -13.18
N VAL A 266 11.37 -2.05 -13.00
CA VAL A 266 11.04 -0.67 -13.33
C VAL A 266 12.05 -0.12 -14.32
N THR A 267 11.56 0.59 -15.32
CA THR A 267 12.37 1.32 -16.29
C THR A 267 12.04 2.81 -16.18
N VAL A 268 13.08 3.62 -16.07
CA VAL A 268 12.96 5.09 -16.08
C VAL A 268 13.71 5.64 -17.29
N HIS A 269 13.03 6.48 -18.05
CA HIS A 269 13.62 7.21 -19.16
C HIS A 269 13.64 8.70 -18.81
N LEU A 270 14.80 9.32 -18.76
CA LEU A 270 14.93 10.77 -18.75
C LEU A 270 14.82 11.27 -20.21
N ARG A 271 13.64 11.78 -20.58
CA ARG A 271 13.31 12.15 -21.96
C ARG A 271 13.63 13.59 -22.32
N GLU A 272 13.51 14.47 -21.34
CA GLU A 272 13.77 15.89 -21.55
C GLU A 272 14.38 16.52 -20.31
N LEU A 273 15.26 17.49 -20.55
CA LEU A 273 15.77 18.41 -19.57
C LEU A 273 15.88 19.77 -20.23
N ILE A 274 15.08 20.72 -19.78
CA ILE A 274 14.93 22.04 -20.37
C ILE A 274 15.34 23.05 -19.31
N SER A 275 16.11 24.06 -19.71
CA SER A 275 16.40 25.24 -18.90
C SER A 275 15.76 26.46 -19.57
N GLU A 276 15.09 27.27 -18.78
CA GLU A 276 14.47 28.53 -19.19
C GLU A 276 14.84 29.62 -18.19
N GLY A 277 14.79 30.89 -18.64
CA GLY A 277 15.14 32.07 -17.83
C GLY A 277 16.61 32.48 -17.95
N ASP A 278 16.97 33.56 -17.25
CA ASP A 278 18.30 34.15 -17.19
C ASP A 278 19.09 33.61 -15.99
N GLU A 279 20.37 34.04 -15.83
CA GLU A 279 21.23 33.55 -14.75
C GLU A 279 20.72 33.82 -13.32
N ASP A 280 19.85 34.82 -13.15
CA ASP A 280 19.31 35.23 -11.82
C ASP A 280 17.89 34.69 -11.55
N ASP A 281 17.20 34.10 -12.54
CA ASP A 281 15.84 33.57 -12.42
C ASP A 281 15.67 32.36 -13.35
N GLN A 282 16.37 31.30 -13.01
CA GLN A 282 16.42 30.09 -13.83
C GLN A 282 15.37 29.07 -13.39
N SER A 283 14.78 28.40 -14.36
CA SER A 283 13.90 27.24 -14.14
C SER A 283 14.32 26.06 -14.99
N TRP A 284 14.21 24.85 -14.42
CA TRP A 284 14.47 23.60 -15.13
C TRP A 284 13.24 22.71 -15.12
N THR A 285 12.97 22.08 -16.26
CA THR A 285 11.96 21.06 -16.39
C THR A 285 12.61 19.73 -16.72
N ALA A 286 12.42 18.73 -15.87
CA ALA A 286 12.88 17.36 -16.10
C ALA A 286 11.69 16.45 -16.43
N GLY A 287 11.70 15.82 -17.61
CA GLY A 287 10.66 14.89 -18.06
C GLY A 287 11.11 13.44 -17.91
N LEU A 288 10.41 12.69 -17.06
CA LEU A 288 10.68 11.30 -16.75
C LEU A 288 9.51 10.40 -17.19
N LEU A 289 9.79 9.40 -18.04
CA LEU A 289 8.84 8.32 -18.33
C LEU A 289 9.17 7.12 -17.44
N LEU A 290 8.19 6.69 -16.68
CA LEU A 290 8.24 5.51 -15.81
C LEU A 290 7.45 4.38 -16.46
N GLU A 291 8.06 3.20 -16.56
CA GLU A 291 7.44 1.98 -17.07
C GLU A 291 7.62 0.83 -16.07
N TYR A 292 6.52 0.19 -15.66
CA TYR A 292 6.55 -1.03 -14.87
C TYR A 292 6.51 -2.28 -15.74
N ALA A 293 7.17 -3.34 -15.30
CA ALA A 293 7.09 -4.65 -15.95
C ALA A 293 5.63 -5.16 -15.99
N VAL A 294 5.29 -5.93 -17.03
CA VAL A 294 3.92 -6.42 -17.29
C VAL A 294 3.36 -7.28 -16.15
N ASP A 295 4.22 -7.97 -15.40
CA ASP A 295 3.86 -8.79 -14.25
C ASP A 295 3.83 -8.03 -12.91
N SER A 296 4.02 -6.72 -12.94
CA SER A 296 3.81 -5.83 -11.79
C SER A 296 2.33 -5.51 -11.63
N VAL A 297 1.90 -5.28 -10.39
CA VAL A 297 0.56 -4.71 -10.13
C VAL A 297 0.47 -3.34 -10.80
N LYS A 298 -0.59 -3.11 -11.56
CA LYS A 298 -0.86 -1.82 -12.18
C LYS A 298 -1.43 -0.86 -11.16
N LEU A 299 -1.00 0.39 -11.27
CA LEU A 299 -1.53 1.48 -10.45
C LEU A 299 -2.59 2.23 -11.26
N GLU A 300 -3.67 2.58 -10.61
CA GLU A 300 -4.66 3.50 -11.17
C GLU A 300 -4.10 4.93 -11.18
N SER A 301 -4.59 5.80 -12.07
CA SER A 301 -4.00 7.14 -12.27
C SER A 301 -3.95 7.97 -10.99
N PHE A 302 -4.99 7.91 -10.12
CA PHE A 302 -4.98 8.61 -8.83
C PHE A 302 -3.95 8.05 -7.83
N GLN A 303 -3.52 6.81 -8.02
CA GLN A 303 -2.49 6.16 -7.18
C GLN A 303 -1.08 6.58 -7.56
N SER A 304 -0.89 7.24 -8.70
CA SER A 304 0.44 7.64 -9.18
C SER A 304 1.07 8.79 -8.37
N SER A 305 0.29 9.52 -7.60
CA SER A 305 0.77 10.70 -6.84
C SER A 305 1.92 10.42 -5.86
N PHE A 306 2.11 9.18 -5.39
CA PHE A 306 3.25 8.86 -4.54
C PHE A 306 4.57 8.71 -5.33
N LEU A 307 4.50 8.48 -6.66
CA LEU A 307 5.68 8.37 -7.53
C LEU A 307 6.41 9.71 -7.71
N THR A 308 5.78 10.82 -7.35
CA THR A 308 6.36 12.16 -7.49
C THR A 308 7.10 12.65 -6.25
N LYS A 309 7.14 11.88 -5.17
CA LYS A 309 7.59 12.38 -3.85
C LYS A 309 9.08 12.34 -3.64
N GLU A 310 9.81 11.47 -4.31
CA GLU A 310 11.24 11.25 -4.06
C GLU A 310 12.04 11.49 -5.36
N VAL A 311 11.92 12.70 -5.90
CA VAL A 311 12.74 13.23 -7.00
C VAL A 311 13.45 14.49 -6.52
N TYR A 312 14.72 14.66 -6.87
CA TYR A 312 15.50 15.85 -6.54
C TYR A 312 16.77 15.95 -7.40
N LEU A 313 17.26 17.16 -7.56
CA LEU A 313 18.61 17.38 -8.03
C LEU A 313 19.57 17.27 -6.86
N GLU A 314 20.73 16.67 -7.08
CA GLU A 314 21.78 16.50 -6.07
C GLU A 314 23.12 16.98 -6.61
N LYS A 315 23.82 17.79 -5.82
CA LYS A 315 25.24 18.13 -6.06
C LYS A 315 26.05 17.96 -4.80
N GLU A 316 27.31 17.56 -4.98
CA GLU A 316 28.28 17.50 -3.92
C GLU A 316 29.32 18.62 -4.13
N LYS A 317 29.52 19.41 -3.10
CA LYS A 317 30.54 20.45 -3.07
C LYS A 317 31.20 20.44 -1.70
N ASP A 318 32.55 20.35 -1.69
CA ASP A 318 33.37 20.36 -0.48
C ASP A 318 32.96 19.30 0.57
N GLY A 319 32.54 18.11 0.11
CA GLY A 319 32.02 17.03 0.97
C GLY A 319 30.62 17.25 1.52
N ILE A 320 29.94 18.32 1.11
CA ILE A 320 28.55 18.62 1.49
C ILE A 320 27.63 18.27 0.33
N VAL A 321 26.65 17.40 0.60
CA VAL A 321 25.61 17.05 -0.35
C VAL A 321 24.46 18.04 -0.23
N GLN A 322 24.18 18.76 -1.31
CA GLN A 322 23.02 19.63 -1.43
C GLN A 322 21.96 18.95 -2.27
N GLN A 323 20.72 18.95 -1.79
CA GLN A 323 19.55 18.47 -2.52
C GLN A 323 18.61 19.61 -2.86
N PHE A 324 18.09 19.60 -4.08
CA PHE A 324 17.16 20.57 -4.60
C PHE A 324 15.86 19.83 -5.03
N PRO A 325 14.81 19.82 -4.21
CA PRO A 325 13.54 19.19 -4.58
C PRO A 325 12.79 20.05 -5.63
N PRO A 326 11.89 19.45 -6.43
CA PRO A 326 10.99 20.21 -7.30
C PRO A 326 10.16 21.17 -6.46
N ASN A 327 10.17 22.43 -6.79
CA ASN A 327 9.47 23.51 -6.06
C ASN A 327 8.51 24.30 -6.95
N GLY A 328 8.54 24.10 -8.27
CA GLY A 328 7.57 24.61 -9.24
C GLY A 328 6.40 23.66 -9.53
N GLY A 329 6.29 22.55 -8.76
CA GLY A 329 5.24 21.55 -8.97
C GLY A 329 5.65 20.44 -9.94
N HIS A 330 4.64 19.67 -10.38
CA HIS A 330 4.80 18.63 -11.38
C HIS A 330 3.54 18.45 -12.21
N GLU A 331 3.70 17.97 -13.43
CA GLU A 331 2.64 17.56 -14.35
C GLU A 331 2.69 16.04 -14.54
N THR A 332 1.54 15.41 -14.73
CA THR A 332 1.43 13.97 -14.95
C THR A 332 0.62 13.68 -16.21
N GLU A 333 1.19 12.89 -17.10
CA GLU A 333 0.51 12.34 -18.28
C GLU A 333 0.51 10.81 -18.13
N GLY A 334 -0.66 10.19 -17.86
CA GLY A 334 -0.76 8.75 -17.58
C GLY A 334 -1.40 7.95 -18.70
N ASP A 335 -2.67 8.19 -18.94
CA ASP A 335 -3.52 7.28 -19.73
C ASP A 335 -3.25 7.30 -21.24
N ALA A 336 -2.66 8.36 -21.77
CA ALA A 336 -2.34 8.47 -23.20
C ALA A 336 -1.12 7.63 -23.65
N LEU A 337 -0.33 7.10 -22.71
CA LEU A 337 0.96 6.45 -22.99
C LEU A 337 0.90 4.91 -22.98
N GLY A 338 -0.26 4.34 -22.65
CA GLY A 338 -0.47 2.89 -22.56
C GLY A 338 -0.30 2.33 -21.15
N GLU A 339 -0.75 1.09 -20.96
CA GLU A 339 -0.78 0.42 -19.67
C GLU A 339 0.61 0.31 -19.01
N GLY A 340 0.69 0.71 -17.74
CA GLY A 340 1.91 0.62 -16.93
C GLY A 340 2.94 1.70 -17.22
N LYS A 341 2.57 2.74 -17.98
CA LYS A 341 3.44 3.87 -18.30
C LYS A 341 2.88 5.18 -17.75
N THR A 342 3.73 5.96 -17.12
CA THR A 342 3.38 7.29 -16.62
C THR A 342 4.52 8.26 -16.91
N PHE A 343 4.21 9.40 -17.46
CA PHE A 343 5.17 10.46 -17.71
C PHE A 343 4.96 11.61 -16.73
N PHE A 344 6.06 12.08 -16.15
CA PHE A 344 6.09 13.19 -15.21
C PHE A 344 6.99 14.29 -15.71
N ARG A 345 6.55 15.56 -15.59
CA ARG A 345 7.40 16.74 -15.68
C ARG A 345 7.57 17.34 -14.31
N PHE A 346 8.79 17.48 -13.85
CA PHE A 346 9.15 18.09 -12.57
C PHE A 346 9.78 19.44 -12.83
N HIS A 347 9.29 20.46 -12.12
CA HIS A 347 9.75 21.84 -12.27
C HIS A 347 10.60 22.25 -11.07
N PHE A 348 11.80 22.73 -11.36
CA PHE A 348 12.76 23.27 -10.41
C PHE A 348 12.93 24.75 -10.72
N VAL A 349 12.79 25.62 -9.74
CA VAL A 349 12.87 27.06 -9.91
C VAL A 349 13.83 27.65 -8.88
N ASP A 350 14.69 28.55 -9.28
CA ASP A 350 15.62 29.25 -8.38
C ASP A 350 14.91 29.85 -7.18
N GLN A 351 15.49 29.69 -6.02
CA GLN A 351 15.05 30.30 -4.75
C GLN A 351 16.27 30.93 -4.05
N PRO A 352 16.70 32.12 -4.48
CA PRO A 352 17.88 32.77 -3.95
C PRO A 352 17.82 33.03 -2.43
N GLU A 353 16.61 33.33 -1.93
CA GLU A 353 16.36 33.55 -0.51
C GLU A 353 16.62 32.31 0.36
N LYS A 354 16.53 31.11 -0.22
CA LYS A 354 16.86 29.83 0.40
C LYS A 354 18.23 29.29 0.01
N LYS A 355 19.01 30.06 -0.75
CA LYS A 355 20.30 29.65 -1.31
C LYS A 355 20.20 28.41 -2.21
N LEU A 356 19.04 28.22 -2.85
CA LEU A 356 18.81 27.15 -3.82
C LEU A 356 18.93 27.76 -5.22
N ILE A 357 20.10 27.61 -5.85
CA ILE A 357 20.43 28.11 -7.18
C ILE A 357 20.79 26.94 -8.07
N LEU A 358 20.14 26.84 -9.21
CA LEU A 358 20.30 25.77 -10.21
C LEU A 358 21.68 25.86 -10.88
N GLY A 359 22.00 26.96 -11.53
CA GLY A 359 23.27 27.17 -12.19
C GLY A 359 23.45 26.28 -13.44
N LYS A 360 24.51 25.46 -13.50
CA LYS A 360 24.82 24.64 -14.68
C LYS A 360 24.37 23.19 -14.50
N PHE A 361 23.82 22.59 -15.55
CA PHE A 361 23.47 21.16 -15.57
C PHE A 361 24.63 20.23 -15.21
N SER A 362 25.88 20.63 -15.54
CA SER A 362 27.07 19.85 -15.23
C SER A 362 27.33 19.63 -13.75
N ASP A 363 26.77 20.48 -12.90
CA ASP A 363 27.03 20.50 -11.46
C ASP A 363 26.10 19.56 -10.70
N TRP A 364 25.04 19.07 -11.34
CA TRP A 364 23.99 18.32 -10.74
C TRP A 364 23.82 16.90 -11.31
N LYS A 365 23.29 16.01 -10.46
CA LYS A 365 22.70 14.72 -10.84
C LYS A 365 21.20 14.79 -10.56
N LEU A 366 20.39 14.18 -11.42
CA LEU A 366 18.98 13.97 -11.12
C LEU A 366 18.83 12.62 -10.44
N VAL A 367 18.28 12.62 -9.25
CA VAL A 367 17.99 11.42 -8.46
C VAL A 367 16.49 11.20 -8.42
N TYR A 368 16.07 9.98 -8.76
CA TYR A 368 14.68 9.58 -8.72
C TYR A 368 14.55 8.25 -8.01
N ARG A 369 13.85 8.23 -6.88
CA ARG A 369 13.63 7.03 -6.09
C ARG A 369 12.18 6.62 -6.15
N VAL A 370 11.92 5.40 -6.65
CA VAL A 370 10.59 4.86 -6.89
C VAL A 370 10.47 3.44 -6.35
N PRO A 371 9.24 2.97 -6.10
CA PRO A 371 9.01 1.56 -5.86
C PRO A 371 9.49 0.71 -7.03
N GLY A 372 10.18 -0.37 -6.75
CA GLY A 372 10.46 -1.42 -7.73
C GLY A 372 9.21 -2.21 -8.09
N LYS A 373 9.36 -3.50 -8.49
CA LYS A 373 8.23 -4.38 -8.78
C LYS A 373 7.19 -4.32 -7.66
N LEU A 374 5.94 -4.07 -8.04
CA LEU A 374 4.80 -4.04 -7.14
C LEU A 374 4.13 -5.40 -7.10
N VAL A 375 3.78 -5.86 -5.91
CA VAL A 375 3.05 -7.10 -5.69
C VAL A 375 1.86 -6.87 -4.77
N GLU A 376 0.81 -7.63 -4.99
CA GLU A 376 -0.33 -7.66 -4.10
C GLU A 376 -0.15 -8.78 -3.08
N VAL A 377 -0.13 -8.41 -1.81
CA VAL A 377 0.05 -9.33 -0.68
C VAL A 377 -1.30 -9.55 -0.03
N PRO A 378 -1.83 -10.80 -0.04
CA PRO A 378 -3.07 -11.12 0.67
C PRO A 378 -2.85 -11.16 2.17
N ILE A 379 -3.84 -10.68 2.93
CA ILE A 379 -3.82 -10.57 4.39
C ILE A 379 -5.08 -11.26 4.93
N PRO A 380 -5.13 -12.60 4.97
CA PRO A 380 -6.22 -13.31 5.64
C PRO A 380 -6.16 -13.09 7.14
N PHE A 381 -7.33 -12.99 7.78
CA PHE A 381 -7.41 -12.87 9.23
C PHE A 381 -8.58 -13.69 9.79
N GLU A 382 -8.45 -14.09 11.04
CA GLU A 382 -9.48 -14.76 11.81
C GLU A 382 -9.38 -14.35 13.28
N PHE A 383 -10.49 -13.90 13.85
CA PHE A 383 -10.66 -13.63 15.26
C PHE A 383 -11.78 -14.49 15.82
N LYS A 384 -11.62 -14.92 17.06
CA LYS A 384 -12.63 -15.64 17.83
C LYS A 384 -12.87 -14.91 19.15
N GLU A 385 -14.09 -15.06 19.68
CA GLU A 385 -14.46 -14.58 21.00
C GLU A 385 -14.15 -13.09 21.24
N VAL A 386 -14.46 -12.25 20.22
CA VAL A 386 -14.28 -10.80 20.34
C VAL A 386 -15.43 -10.23 21.18
N PRO A 387 -15.15 -9.64 22.37
CA PRO A 387 -16.20 -9.14 23.25
C PRO A 387 -16.98 -8.00 22.60
N LEU A 388 -18.29 -7.98 22.83
CA LEU A 388 -19.19 -6.88 22.45
C LEU A 388 -19.37 -5.92 23.62
N PRO A 389 -19.67 -4.61 23.34
CA PRO A 389 -19.94 -3.63 24.38
C PRO A 389 -21.22 -3.87 25.15
#